data_07b3e7ce3dd30d676550804163bf1673
#
_entry.id   07b3e7ce3dd30d676550804163bf1673
#
_cell.length_a   1.000
_cell.length_b   1.000
_cell.length_c   1.000
_cell.angle_alpha   90.00
_cell.angle_beta   90.00
_cell.angle_gamma   90.00
#
_symmetry.space_group_name_H-M   'P 1'
#
loop_
_entity.id
_entity.type
_entity.pdbx_description
1 polymer ?
#
loop_
_entity_poly.entity_id
_entity_poly.type
_entity_poly.pdbx_seq_one_letter_code
_entity_poly.pdbx_strand_id
1 'polypeptide(L)'
;MPAPRKYPDELRERAVRLYRESEPRPTFRKLGQQLNVHPAALRNWARQAEADAGERHDRPTTDMLAENRRLMAENAELRRVNEVLRAASAYFASEIGPTRRSS
;
A
#
# COMPACT_ATOMS: atom_id res chain seq x y z
N MET A 1 -7.13 23.82 -5.28
CA MET A 1 -6.81 22.59 -5.99
C MET A 1 -7.75 21.47 -5.60
N PRO A 2 -8.49 20.93 -6.52
CA PRO A 2 -9.39 19.86 -6.14
C PRO A 2 -8.60 18.62 -5.74
N ALA A 3 -9.15 17.88 -4.83
CA ALA A 3 -8.57 16.61 -4.42
C ALA A 3 -8.55 15.66 -5.61
N PRO A 4 -7.62 14.70 -5.64
CA PRO A 4 -7.62 13.70 -6.69
C PRO A 4 -8.99 13.01 -6.73
N ARG A 5 -9.48 12.78 -7.93
CA ARG A 5 -10.75 12.12 -8.07
C ARG A 5 -10.61 10.67 -7.64
N LYS A 6 -11.48 10.25 -6.75
CA LYS A 6 -11.55 8.85 -6.37
C LYS A 6 -12.71 8.22 -7.10
N TYR A 7 -12.45 7.09 -7.72
CA TYR A 7 -13.50 6.36 -8.41
C TYR A 7 -14.07 5.31 -7.46
N PRO A 8 -15.38 5.05 -7.52
CA PRO A 8 -15.96 3.99 -6.69
C PRO A 8 -15.39 2.62 -7.05
N ASP A 9 -15.31 1.74 -6.07
CA ASP A 9 -14.80 0.39 -6.30
C ASP A 9 -15.64 -0.36 -7.33
N GLU A 10 -16.94 -0.14 -7.32
CA GLU A 10 -17.84 -0.77 -8.27
C GLU A 10 -17.48 -0.38 -9.71
N LEU A 11 -17.16 0.88 -9.92
CA LEU A 11 -16.77 1.35 -11.24
C LEU A 11 -15.45 0.71 -11.67
N ARG A 12 -14.52 0.60 -10.75
CA ARG A 12 -13.24 -0.02 -11.03
C ARG A 12 -13.42 -1.48 -11.43
N GLU A 13 -14.18 -2.22 -10.67
CA GLU A 13 -14.44 -3.63 -10.96
C GLU A 13 -15.14 -3.80 -12.31
N ARG A 14 -16.11 -2.95 -12.58
CA ARG A 14 -16.83 -2.99 -13.84
C ARG A 14 -15.91 -2.68 -15.02
N ALA A 15 -15.05 -1.68 -14.86
CA ALA A 15 -14.12 -1.28 -15.91
C ALA A 15 -13.14 -2.41 -16.23
N VAL A 16 -12.59 -3.04 -15.21
CA VAL A 16 -11.66 -4.14 -15.39
C VAL A 16 -12.35 -5.32 -16.07
N ARG A 17 -13.57 -5.63 -15.64
CA ARG A 17 -14.32 -6.72 -16.23
C ARG A 17 -14.59 -6.46 -17.70
N LEU A 18 -15.04 -5.26 -18.05
CA LEU A 18 -15.30 -4.90 -19.44
C LEU A 18 -14.04 -5.01 -20.28
N TYR A 19 -12.92 -4.54 -19.75
CA TYR A 19 -11.68 -4.60 -20.48
C TYR A 19 -11.26 -6.05 -20.74
N ARG A 20 -11.33 -6.89 -19.73
CA ARG A 20 -10.85 -8.27 -19.84
C ARG A 20 -11.77 -9.17 -20.64
N GLU A 21 -13.07 -8.92 -20.59
CA GLU A 21 -14.05 -9.76 -21.27
C GLU A 21 -14.44 -9.32 -22.65
N SER A 22 -14.11 -8.12 -23.05
CA SER A 22 -14.46 -7.64 -24.37
C SER A 22 -13.55 -8.21 -25.44
N GLU A 23 -14.13 -8.54 -26.59
CA GLU A 23 -13.36 -8.99 -27.75
C GLU A 23 -13.87 -8.29 -28.99
N PRO A 24 -12.97 -7.56 -29.68
CA PRO A 24 -11.59 -7.32 -29.29
C PRO A 24 -11.50 -6.39 -28.09
N ARG A 25 -10.37 -6.42 -27.39
CA ARG A 25 -10.21 -5.56 -26.23
C ARG A 25 -10.19 -4.10 -26.66
N PRO A 26 -10.97 -3.24 -26.01
CA PRO A 26 -10.95 -1.82 -26.32
C PRO A 26 -9.64 -1.19 -25.85
N THR A 27 -9.30 -0.05 -26.44
CA THR A 27 -8.16 0.69 -25.94
C THR A 27 -8.57 1.36 -24.62
N PHE A 28 -7.60 1.67 -23.79
CA PHE A 28 -7.90 2.38 -22.55
C PHE A 28 -8.50 3.74 -22.81
N ARG A 29 -8.09 4.36 -23.91
CA ARG A 29 -8.64 5.66 -24.29
C ARG A 29 -10.14 5.55 -24.61
N LYS A 30 -10.51 4.57 -25.40
CA LYS A 30 -11.90 4.37 -25.80
C LYS A 30 -12.76 3.99 -24.59
N LEU A 31 -12.28 3.05 -23.79
CA LEU A 31 -12.99 2.62 -22.60
C LEU A 31 -13.13 3.77 -21.60
N GLY A 32 -12.07 4.59 -21.47
CA GLY A 32 -12.12 5.75 -20.61
C GLY A 32 -13.18 6.76 -21.03
N GLN A 33 -13.36 6.94 -22.32
CA GLN A 33 -14.40 7.83 -22.83
C GLN A 33 -15.79 7.28 -22.52
N GLN A 34 -15.97 5.98 -22.63
CA GLN A 34 -17.26 5.35 -22.35
C GLN A 34 -17.62 5.43 -20.88
N LEU A 35 -16.66 5.25 -20.00
CA LEU A 35 -16.90 5.21 -18.58
C LEU A 35 -16.60 6.52 -17.85
N ASN A 36 -16.14 7.52 -18.59
CA ASN A 36 -15.74 8.80 -18.03
C ASN A 36 -14.65 8.62 -16.97
N VAL A 37 -13.66 7.81 -17.30
CA VAL A 37 -12.52 7.50 -16.44
C VAL A 37 -11.24 7.83 -17.19
N HIS A 38 -10.27 8.36 -16.49
CA HIS A 38 -8.99 8.69 -17.12
C HIS A 38 -8.30 7.42 -17.61
N PRO A 39 -7.77 7.39 -18.84
CA PRO A 39 -7.13 6.19 -19.37
C PRO A 39 -5.98 5.66 -18.51
N ALA A 40 -5.24 6.55 -17.84
CA ALA A 40 -4.15 6.12 -16.97
C ALA A 40 -4.66 5.32 -15.79
N ALA A 41 -5.83 5.69 -15.25
CA ALA A 41 -6.44 4.93 -14.17
C ALA A 41 -6.84 3.54 -14.63
N LEU A 42 -7.43 3.46 -15.83
CA LEU A 42 -7.82 2.17 -16.40
C LEU A 42 -6.62 1.27 -16.62
N ARG A 43 -5.53 1.83 -17.14
CA ARG A 43 -4.31 1.06 -17.35
C ARG A 43 -3.79 0.52 -16.03
N ASN A 44 -3.79 1.34 -15.02
CA ASN A 44 -3.32 0.94 -13.70
C ASN A 44 -4.19 -0.17 -13.10
N TRP A 45 -5.51 -0.03 -13.22
CA TRP A 45 -6.44 -1.04 -12.72
C TRP A 45 -6.28 -2.37 -13.44
N ALA A 46 -6.12 -2.32 -14.76
CA ALA A 46 -5.95 -3.53 -15.56
C ALA A 46 -4.66 -4.27 -15.17
N ARG A 47 -3.59 -3.53 -15.01
CA ARG A 47 -2.31 -4.12 -14.61
C ARG A 47 -2.37 -4.71 -13.22
N GLN A 48 -3.06 -4.04 -12.31
CA GLN A 48 -3.21 -4.55 -10.95
C GLN A 48 -4.06 -5.83 -10.94
N ALA A 49 -5.11 -5.86 -11.75
CA ALA A 49 -5.94 -7.06 -11.87
C ALA A 49 -5.14 -8.23 -12.43
N GLU A 50 -4.27 -7.96 -13.40
CA GLU A 50 -3.39 -9.00 -13.94
C GLU A 50 -2.43 -9.52 -12.89
N ALA A 51 -1.88 -8.64 -12.06
CA ALA A 51 -0.99 -9.04 -10.98
C ALA A 51 -1.75 -9.88 -9.96
N ASP A 52 -2.94 -9.46 -9.58
CA ASP A 52 -3.75 -10.18 -8.61
C ASP A 52 -4.19 -11.54 -9.12
N ALA A 53 -4.33 -11.68 -10.44
CA ALA A 53 -4.65 -12.97 -11.05
C ALA A 53 -3.42 -13.84 -11.29
N GLY A 54 -2.23 -13.37 -10.92
CA GLY A 54 -1.00 -14.12 -11.12
C GLY A 54 -0.45 -14.07 -12.53
N GLU A 55 -0.99 -13.18 -13.36
CA GLU A 55 -0.57 -13.08 -14.76
C GLU A 55 0.64 -12.15 -14.95
N ARG A 56 0.95 -11.36 -13.95
CA ARG A 56 2.10 -10.45 -13.99
C ARG A 56 2.91 -10.64 -12.74
N HIS A 57 4.23 -10.66 -12.90
CA HIS A 57 5.13 -10.80 -11.77
C HIS A 57 6.00 -9.57 -11.54
N ASP A 58 5.83 -8.54 -12.37
CA ASP A 58 6.56 -7.29 -12.25
C ASP A 58 5.86 -6.29 -11.32
N ARG A 59 4.76 -6.68 -10.73
CA ARG A 59 3.97 -5.81 -9.89
C ARG A 59 3.42 -6.62 -8.70
N PRO A 60 3.52 -6.11 -7.48
CA PRO A 60 2.97 -6.83 -6.33
C PRO A 60 1.45 -6.88 -6.40
N THR A 61 0.87 -7.93 -5.84
CA THR A 61 -0.57 -8.05 -5.75
C THR A 61 -1.12 -7.07 -4.72
N THR A 62 -2.43 -6.87 -4.74
CA THR A 62 -3.09 -6.03 -3.76
C THR A 62 -2.87 -6.56 -2.35
N ASP A 63 -2.93 -7.89 -2.18
CA ASP A 63 -2.68 -8.50 -0.88
C ASP A 63 -1.25 -8.29 -0.41
N MET A 64 -0.29 -8.38 -1.32
CA MET A 64 1.11 -8.13 -0.99
C MET A 64 1.33 -6.68 -0.56
N LEU A 65 0.66 -5.74 -1.22
CA LEU A 65 0.77 -4.34 -0.85
C LEU A 65 0.17 -4.09 0.53
N ALA A 66 -0.98 -4.69 0.83
CA ALA A 66 -1.62 -4.56 2.13
C ALA A 66 -0.73 -5.15 3.22
N GLU A 67 -0.16 -6.33 2.98
CA GLU A 67 0.72 -6.98 3.92
C GLU A 67 1.97 -6.14 4.17
N ASN A 68 2.53 -5.57 3.11
CA ASN A 68 3.70 -4.72 3.24
C ASN A 68 3.41 -3.49 4.11
N ARG A 69 2.25 -2.86 3.90
CA ARG A 69 1.87 -1.71 4.73
C ARG A 69 1.72 -2.10 6.19
N ARG A 70 1.12 -3.28 6.44
CA ARG A 70 0.95 -3.77 7.79
C ARG A 70 2.30 -4.02 8.47
N LEU A 71 3.22 -4.66 7.75
CA LEU A 71 4.54 -4.95 8.28
C LEU A 71 5.34 -3.68 8.52
N MET A 72 5.22 -2.69 7.67
CA MET A 72 5.90 -1.41 7.88
C MET A 72 5.37 -0.69 9.11
N ALA A 73 4.06 -0.75 9.33
CA ALA A 73 3.47 -0.14 10.51
C ALA A 73 3.93 -0.84 11.78
N GLU A 74 3.97 -2.18 11.77
CA GLU A 74 4.46 -2.94 12.91
C GLU A 74 5.92 -2.64 13.18
N ASN A 75 6.73 -2.53 12.12
CA ASN A 75 8.14 -2.23 12.28
C ASN A 75 8.35 -0.86 12.89
N ALA A 76 7.56 0.14 12.45
CA ALA A 76 7.66 1.48 13.03
C ALA A 76 7.28 1.46 14.50
N GLU A 77 6.24 0.70 14.86
CA GLU A 77 5.82 0.59 16.26
C GLU A 77 6.87 -0.11 17.11
N LEU A 78 7.48 -1.16 16.60
CA LEU A 78 8.54 -1.87 17.33
C LEU A 78 9.75 -0.97 17.55
N ARG A 79 10.09 -0.15 16.56
CA ARG A 79 11.19 0.80 16.74
C ARG A 79 10.87 1.82 17.80
N ARG A 80 9.64 2.30 17.83
CA ARG A 80 9.21 3.27 18.81
C ARG A 80 9.27 2.69 20.22
N VAL A 81 8.76 1.46 20.38
CA VAL A 81 8.81 0.78 21.67
C VAL A 81 10.24 0.54 22.10
N ASN A 82 11.10 0.14 21.17
CA ASN A 82 12.50 -0.10 21.47
C ASN A 82 13.20 1.18 21.92
N GLU A 83 12.90 2.31 21.32
CA GLU A 83 13.46 3.59 21.73
C GLU A 83 13.01 3.97 23.13
N VAL A 84 11.74 3.73 23.45
CA VAL A 84 11.21 4.00 24.79
C VAL A 84 11.92 3.12 25.81
N LEU A 85 12.11 1.85 25.50
CA LEU A 85 12.78 0.93 26.41
C LEU A 85 14.24 1.30 26.60
N ARG A 86 14.91 1.75 25.56
CA ARG A 86 16.29 2.21 25.68
C ARG A 86 16.39 3.44 26.57
N ALA A 87 15.47 4.38 26.37
CA ALA A 87 15.48 5.58 27.19
C ALA A 87 15.21 5.24 28.64
N ALA A 88 14.28 4.34 28.88
CA ALA A 88 13.99 3.90 30.26
C ALA A 88 15.19 3.19 30.87
N SER A 89 15.84 2.32 30.13
CA SER A 89 17.02 1.61 30.63
C SER A 89 18.15 2.56 30.95
N ALA A 90 18.37 3.55 30.08
CA ALA A 90 19.40 4.54 30.32
C ALA A 90 19.08 5.37 31.56
N TYR A 91 17.81 5.72 31.73
CA TYR A 91 17.38 6.47 32.90
C TYR A 91 17.65 5.66 34.19
N PHE A 92 17.23 4.40 34.21
CA PHE A 92 17.45 3.57 35.40
C PHE A 92 18.94 3.33 35.66
N ALA A 93 19.71 3.13 34.63
CA ALA A 93 21.15 2.98 34.79
C ALA A 93 21.78 4.23 35.36
N SER A 94 21.32 5.39 34.95
CA SER A 94 21.81 6.66 35.46
C SER A 94 21.45 6.83 36.93
N GLU A 95 20.27 6.39 37.32
CA GLU A 95 19.83 6.52 38.70
C GLU A 95 20.56 5.58 39.66
N ILE A 96 20.88 4.42 39.22
CA ILE A 96 21.46 3.43 40.08
C ILE A 96 22.93 3.27 39.94
N GLY A 97 23.43 3.25 38.76
CA GLY A 97 24.78 2.86 38.46
C GLY A 97 25.85 3.62 39.21
N PRO A 98 25.93 4.91 39.05
CA PRO A 98 27.04 5.64 39.63
C PRO A 98 27.09 5.56 41.13
N THR A 99 25.94 5.46 41.72
CA THR A 99 25.94 5.48 43.16
C THR A 99 26.47 4.22 43.78
N ARG A 100 26.40 3.17 43.05
CA ARG A 100 26.83 1.97 43.63
C ARG A 100 28.25 1.79 43.63
N ARG A 101 28.96 2.57 42.96
CA ARG A 101 30.33 2.35 42.94
C ARG A 101 31.00 2.81 44.05
N SER A 102 30.47 3.44 44.80
CA SER A 102 31.15 4.03 45.82
C SER A 102 31.84 3.09 46.67
N SER A 103 31.86 2.11 46.73
CA SER A 103 32.59 1.37 47.72
C SER A 103 34.00 1.31 47.57
#